data_937178ba9a5841f012094778be99987a
#
_entry.id   937178ba9a5841f012094778be99987a
#
_cell.length_a   1.000
_cell.length_b   1.000
_cell.length_c   1.000
_cell.angle_alpha   90.00
_cell.angle_beta   90.00
_cell.angle_gamma   90.00
#
_symmetry.space_group_name_H-M   'P 1'
#
loop_
_entity.id
_entity.type
_entity.pdbx_description
1 polymer ?
#
loop_
_entity_poly.entity_id
_entity_poly.type
_entity_poly.pdbx_seq_one_letter_code
_entity_poly.pdbx_strand_id
1 'polypeptide(L)'
;MNFVKIVEEIRTIRDFKKSPVDQKLIDEIIDFGKNTRSIVPDAEISIKFIENGSKLYKELYGKAGYYGQMIEAPHYIAISSKLYPNYLENSGYIMEAMRLKAWDLGLGTAWLDVEEEETLKDALDMKEEVITAFIAIGEPYKGLFKKDLSPKSTRMGITDMVYHKTWGEEADIEFLDERGITNLFYYAKLAPSWGNIQPWRFIVDDGKIYLAMEKEESKKIDAGIMMLYLDKASHAEGIIGKWIFEKSEKLNEKYNIPDEYEIIAYYSV
;
A
#
# COMPACT_ATOMS: atom_id res chain seq x y z
N MET A 1 7.79 -14.44 7.23
CA MET A 1 7.49 -13.02 7.52
C MET A 1 6.45 -12.94 8.64
N ASN A 2 6.74 -12.26 9.74
CA ASN A 2 5.78 -12.02 10.82
C ASN A 2 5.12 -10.65 10.60
N PHE A 3 3.90 -10.66 10.04
CA PHE A 3 3.18 -9.44 9.66
C PHE A 3 2.99 -8.49 10.86
N VAL A 4 2.47 -9.00 11.97
CA VAL A 4 2.17 -8.19 13.18
C VAL A 4 3.40 -7.41 13.64
N LYS A 5 4.53 -8.09 13.83
CA LYS A 5 5.76 -7.44 14.24
C LYS A 5 6.23 -6.38 13.23
N ILE A 6 6.13 -6.69 11.94
CA ILE A 6 6.59 -5.78 10.89
C ILE A 6 5.76 -4.49 10.87
N VAL A 7 4.43 -4.58 10.91
CA VAL A 7 3.59 -3.37 10.78
C VAL A 7 3.67 -2.44 11.97
N GLU A 8 4.04 -2.95 13.14
CA GLU A 8 4.31 -2.13 14.33
C GLU A 8 5.65 -1.38 14.25
N GLU A 9 6.62 -1.94 13.53
CA GLU A 9 7.98 -1.40 13.44
C GLU A 9 8.26 -0.61 12.15
N ILE A 10 7.65 -1.00 11.04
CA ILE A 10 7.93 -0.46 9.71
C ILE A 10 7.69 1.04 9.64
N ARG A 11 8.56 1.70 8.91
CA ARG A 11 8.44 3.12 8.59
C ARG A 11 9.03 3.41 7.22
N THR A 12 8.69 4.54 6.65
CA THR A 12 9.32 5.05 5.44
C THR A 12 10.77 5.41 5.73
N ILE A 13 11.70 4.96 4.89
CA ILE A 13 13.12 5.31 4.95
C ILE A 13 13.44 6.20 3.75
N ARG A 14 13.93 7.41 4.03
CA ARG A 14 14.32 8.39 3.01
C ARG A 14 15.83 8.66 2.96
N ASP A 15 16.59 8.01 3.84
CA ASP A 15 18.05 8.15 3.92
C ASP A 15 18.70 6.77 3.90
N PHE A 16 19.39 6.48 2.81
CA PHE A 16 19.94 5.18 2.49
C PHE A 16 21.46 5.20 2.49
N LYS A 17 22.08 4.04 2.77
CA LYS A 17 23.49 3.84 2.41
C LYS A 17 23.65 3.90 0.89
N LYS A 18 24.80 4.41 0.44
CA LYS A 18 25.10 4.51 -1.00
C LYS A 18 25.58 3.19 -1.62
N SER A 19 25.95 2.21 -0.78
CA SER A 19 26.39 0.90 -1.24
C SER A 19 25.23 0.12 -1.85
N PRO A 20 25.47 -0.67 -2.90
CA PRO A 20 24.48 -1.58 -3.42
C PRO A 20 24.02 -2.59 -2.36
N VAL A 21 22.77 -3.01 -2.46
CA VAL A 21 22.20 -4.12 -1.67
C VAL A 21 22.67 -5.45 -2.27
N ASP A 22 22.82 -6.48 -1.43
CA ASP A 22 23.12 -7.84 -1.89
C ASP A 22 22.02 -8.30 -2.87
N GLN A 23 22.45 -8.74 -4.07
CA GLN A 23 21.55 -9.15 -5.14
C GLN A 23 20.59 -10.26 -4.69
N LYS A 24 21.03 -11.17 -3.81
CA LYS A 24 20.17 -12.24 -3.28
C LYS A 24 18.95 -11.73 -2.54
N LEU A 25 19.10 -10.62 -1.78
CA LEU A 25 17.97 -10.01 -1.08
C LEU A 25 17.00 -9.35 -2.06
N ILE A 26 17.53 -8.72 -3.11
CA ILE A 26 16.71 -8.14 -4.19
C ILE A 26 15.94 -9.25 -4.93
N ASP A 27 16.61 -10.32 -5.31
CA ASP A 27 15.99 -11.46 -6.00
C ASP A 27 14.85 -12.06 -5.14
N GLU A 28 15.09 -12.22 -3.82
CA GLU A 28 14.08 -12.72 -2.89
C GLU A 28 12.85 -11.81 -2.81
N ILE A 29 13.02 -10.49 -2.84
CA ILE A 29 11.92 -9.52 -2.84
C ILE A 29 11.14 -9.56 -4.17
N ILE A 30 11.84 -9.60 -5.28
CA ILE A 30 11.24 -9.66 -6.62
C ILE A 30 10.44 -10.97 -6.78
N ASP A 31 11.03 -12.09 -6.39
CA ASP A 31 10.36 -13.40 -6.45
C ASP A 31 9.16 -13.45 -5.51
N PHE A 32 9.26 -12.83 -4.33
CA PHE A 32 8.12 -12.69 -3.42
C PHE A 32 6.99 -11.89 -4.06
N GLY A 33 7.29 -10.78 -4.73
CA GLY A 33 6.30 -9.96 -5.46
C GLY A 33 5.62 -10.76 -6.56
N LYS A 34 6.38 -11.46 -7.40
CA LYS A 34 5.86 -12.31 -8.49
C LYS A 34 4.97 -13.45 -7.98
N ASN A 35 5.26 -13.99 -6.80
CA ASN A 35 4.49 -15.07 -6.18
C ASN A 35 3.38 -14.57 -5.24
N THR A 36 3.27 -13.28 -5.01
CA THR A 36 2.17 -12.71 -4.23
C THR A 36 0.86 -12.88 -5.02
N ARG A 37 -0.12 -13.51 -4.37
CA ARG A 37 -1.43 -13.72 -5.01
C ARG A 37 -2.07 -12.38 -5.33
N SER A 38 -2.41 -12.18 -6.60
CA SER A 38 -3.21 -11.04 -7.04
C SER A 38 -4.60 -11.04 -6.39
N ILE A 39 -5.10 -9.85 -6.05
CA ILE A 39 -6.49 -9.65 -5.62
C ILE A 39 -7.45 -9.53 -6.81
N VAL A 40 -6.91 -9.42 -8.02
CA VAL A 40 -7.66 -9.40 -9.28
C VAL A 40 -7.34 -10.67 -10.04
N PRO A 41 -8.34 -11.47 -10.46
CA PRO A 41 -8.10 -12.64 -11.31
C PRO A 41 -7.41 -12.25 -12.62
N ASP A 42 -6.49 -13.10 -13.07
CA ASP A 42 -5.78 -12.98 -14.36
C ASP A 42 -5.05 -11.64 -14.58
N ALA A 43 -4.66 -10.99 -13.48
CA ALA A 43 -3.93 -9.73 -13.53
C ALA A 43 -2.53 -9.92 -14.15
N GLU A 44 -2.20 -9.08 -15.11
CA GLU A 44 -0.88 -9.04 -15.73
C GLU A 44 -0.11 -7.81 -15.21
N ILE A 45 0.94 -8.05 -14.46
CA ILE A 45 1.87 -7.01 -13.98
C ILE A 45 3.30 -7.37 -14.34
N SER A 46 4.12 -6.36 -14.49
CA SER A 46 5.58 -6.49 -14.63
C SER A 46 6.27 -5.81 -13.44
N ILE A 47 7.29 -6.46 -12.88
CA ILE A 47 8.11 -5.90 -11.80
C ILE A 47 9.50 -5.65 -12.34
N LYS A 48 9.96 -4.41 -12.31
CA LYS A 48 11.28 -4.01 -12.78
C LYS A 48 12.15 -3.53 -11.62
N PHE A 49 13.31 -4.14 -11.49
CA PHE A 49 14.37 -3.69 -10.59
C PHE A 49 15.32 -2.74 -11.34
N ILE A 50 15.66 -1.63 -10.72
CA ILE A 50 16.58 -0.63 -11.24
C ILE A 50 17.85 -0.64 -10.39
N GLU A 51 18.89 -1.27 -10.92
CA GLU A 51 20.16 -1.48 -10.23
C GLU A 51 20.91 -0.15 -9.97
N ASN A 52 20.99 0.71 -10.98
CA ASN A 52 21.73 1.98 -10.87
C ASN A 52 20.83 3.13 -10.43
N GLY A 53 20.56 3.17 -9.13
CA GLY A 53 19.71 4.20 -8.56
C GLY A 53 20.27 5.61 -8.68
N SER A 54 21.59 5.79 -8.61
CA SER A 54 22.21 7.11 -8.75
C SER A 54 22.03 7.72 -10.15
N LYS A 55 21.98 6.89 -11.18
CA LYS A 55 21.68 7.34 -12.55
C LYS A 55 20.22 7.79 -12.62
N LEU A 56 19.30 6.93 -12.20
CA LEU A 56 17.86 7.22 -12.24
C LEU A 56 17.50 8.44 -11.39
N TYR A 57 18.10 8.59 -10.21
CA TYR A 57 17.93 9.77 -9.36
C TYR A 57 18.19 11.08 -10.11
N LYS A 58 19.29 11.15 -10.89
CA LYS A 58 19.65 12.35 -11.66
C LYS A 58 18.68 12.62 -12.81
N GLU A 59 18.18 11.56 -13.46
CA GLU A 59 17.24 11.66 -14.58
C GLU A 59 15.85 12.11 -14.12
N LEU A 60 15.42 11.69 -12.92
CA LEU A 60 14.10 11.98 -12.36
C LEU A 60 14.10 13.13 -11.35
N TYR A 61 15.23 13.78 -11.08
CA TYR A 61 15.28 14.90 -10.14
C TYR A 61 14.34 16.03 -10.57
N GLY A 62 13.40 16.40 -9.70
CA GLY A 62 12.34 17.37 -9.98
C GLY A 62 11.15 16.84 -10.78
N LYS A 63 11.10 15.52 -11.10
CA LYS A 63 10.05 14.89 -11.93
C LYS A 63 9.37 13.70 -11.25
N ALA A 64 9.90 13.24 -10.15
CA ALA A 64 9.35 12.18 -9.35
C ALA A 64 9.74 12.40 -7.89
N GLY A 65 9.08 11.68 -6.97
CA GLY A 65 9.54 11.70 -5.60
C GLY A 65 8.43 11.75 -4.55
N TYR A 66 8.70 12.45 -3.47
CA TYR A 66 7.77 12.75 -2.41
C TYR A 66 7.61 14.28 -2.35
N TYR A 67 6.41 14.78 -2.66
CA TYR A 67 6.18 16.21 -2.87
C TYR A 67 7.19 16.85 -3.86
N GLY A 68 7.39 16.21 -5.02
CA GLY A 68 8.30 16.71 -6.07
C GLY A 68 9.79 16.59 -5.75
N GLN A 69 10.17 15.97 -4.63
CA GLN A 69 11.57 15.74 -4.26
C GLN A 69 11.93 14.26 -4.38
N MET A 70 12.74 13.96 -5.38
CA MET A 70 13.27 12.62 -5.58
C MET A 70 14.12 12.18 -4.38
N ILE A 71 13.94 10.95 -3.93
CA ILE A 71 14.70 10.35 -2.83
C ILE A 71 15.92 9.64 -3.43
N GLU A 72 17.12 10.04 -3.03
CA GLU A 72 18.37 9.38 -3.45
C GLU A 72 18.49 8.01 -2.80
N ALA A 73 18.45 6.94 -3.59
CA ALA A 73 18.58 5.56 -3.15
C ALA A 73 19.54 4.77 -4.06
N PRO A 74 20.16 3.69 -3.54
CA PRO A 74 21.03 2.84 -4.37
C PRO A 74 20.24 2.13 -5.47
N HIS A 75 18.97 1.81 -5.22
CA HIS A 75 18.11 1.06 -6.13
C HIS A 75 16.66 1.55 -6.07
N TYR A 76 15.88 1.16 -7.11
CA TYR A 76 14.44 1.39 -7.14
C TYR A 76 13.73 0.14 -7.68
N ILE A 77 12.44 0.02 -7.39
CA ILE A 77 11.56 -1.00 -7.96
C ILE A 77 10.33 -0.31 -8.52
N ALA A 78 9.96 -0.65 -9.74
CA ALA A 78 8.73 -0.19 -10.38
C ALA A 78 7.80 -1.39 -10.66
N ILE A 79 6.51 -1.19 -10.53
CA ILE A 79 5.48 -2.07 -11.08
C ILE A 79 4.82 -1.34 -12.23
N SER A 80 4.65 -2.04 -13.33
CA SER A 80 3.77 -1.63 -14.42
C SER A 80 2.66 -2.65 -14.62
N SER A 81 1.58 -2.21 -15.23
CA SER A 81 0.39 -3.03 -15.44
C SER A 81 -0.25 -2.73 -16.79
N LYS A 82 -0.90 -3.74 -17.36
CA LYS A 82 -1.92 -3.51 -18.38
C LYS A 82 -3.17 -2.90 -17.73
N LEU A 83 -3.98 -2.24 -18.53
CA LEU A 83 -5.25 -1.67 -18.08
C LEU A 83 -6.33 -2.76 -17.97
N TYR A 84 -6.80 -3.00 -16.76
CA TYR A 84 -7.93 -3.86 -16.43
C TYR A 84 -8.64 -3.32 -15.18
N PRO A 85 -9.87 -3.74 -14.88
CA PRO A 85 -10.55 -3.26 -13.67
C PRO A 85 -9.72 -3.51 -12.40
N ASN A 86 -9.56 -2.48 -11.57
CA ASN A 86 -8.83 -2.51 -10.28
C ASN A 86 -7.32 -2.81 -10.40
N TYR A 87 -6.69 -2.45 -11.52
CA TYR A 87 -5.25 -2.65 -11.73
C TYR A 87 -4.37 -1.84 -10.77
N LEU A 88 -4.83 -0.65 -10.36
CA LEU A 88 -4.13 0.20 -9.39
C LEU A 88 -4.19 -0.41 -7.99
N GLU A 89 -5.38 -0.86 -7.56
CA GLU A 89 -5.55 -1.54 -6.28
C GLU A 89 -4.67 -2.80 -6.21
N ASN A 90 -4.62 -3.58 -7.29
CA ASN A 90 -3.75 -4.76 -7.37
C ASN A 90 -2.27 -4.40 -7.29
N SER A 91 -1.84 -3.35 -7.95
CA SER A 91 -0.44 -2.88 -7.91
C SER A 91 -0.04 -2.37 -6.52
N GLY A 92 -0.92 -1.62 -5.86
CA GLY A 92 -0.74 -1.16 -4.49
C GLY A 92 -0.60 -2.34 -3.50
N TYR A 93 -1.45 -3.35 -3.64
CA TYR A 93 -1.41 -4.58 -2.84
C TYR A 93 -0.07 -5.32 -3.00
N ILE A 94 0.39 -5.53 -4.23
CA ILE A 94 1.62 -6.29 -4.50
C ILE A 94 2.86 -5.49 -4.10
N MET A 95 2.95 -4.21 -4.46
CA MET A 95 4.11 -3.38 -4.09
C MET A 95 4.26 -3.24 -2.57
N GLU A 96 3.15 -3.08 -1.84
CA GLU A 96 3.21 -3.01 -0.38
C GLU A 96 3.60 -4.35 0.23
N ALA A 97 3.17 -5.48 -0.33
CA ALA A 97 3.64 -6.80 0.11
C ALA A 97 5.16 -6.95 -0.07
N MET A 98 5.72 -6.47 -1.18
CA MET A 98 7.17 -6.42 -1.41
C MET A 98 7.86 -5.48 -0.42
N ARG A 99 7.24 -4.35 -0.08
CA ARG A 99 7.76 -3.40 0.90
C ARG A 99 7.85 -4.01 2.30
N LEU A 100 6.82 -4.76 2.73
CA LEU A 100 6.84 -5.51 3.99
C LEU A 100 7.93 -6.59 3.98
N LYS A 101 8.10 -7.29 2.85
CA LYS A 101 9.16 -8.28 2.69
C LYS A 101 10.55 -7.66 2.74
N ALA A 102 10.76 -6.49 2.14
CA ALA A 102 12.01 -5.76 2.21
C ALA A 102 12.37 -5.39 3.66
N TRP A 103 11.38 -4.94 4.44
CA TRP A 103 11.58 -4.64 5.87
C TRP A 103 11.95 -5.89 6.67
N ASP A 104 11.29 -7.03 6.44
CA ASP A 104 11.62 -8.33 7.06
C ASP A 104 13.07 -8.75 6.81
N LEU A 105 13.61 -8.38 5.63
CA LEU A 105 15.01 -8.61 5.24
C LEU A 105 15.98 -7.50 5.71
N GLY A 106 15.51 -6.52 6.51
CA GLY A 106 16.33 -5.44 7.05
C GLY A 106 16.59 -4.27 6.11
N LEU A 107 15.87 -4.21 4.97
CA LEU A 107 15.96 -3.10 4.02
C LEU A 107 14.91 -2.04 4.31
N GLY A 108 15.24 -0.79 3.94
CA GLY A 108 14.32 0.33 3.97
C GLY A 108 13.72 0.61 2.60
N THR A 109 12.52 1.21 2.60
CA THR A 109 11.83 1.63 1.39
C THR A 109 11.11 2.95 1.57
N ALA A 110 10.86 3.65 0.47
CA ALA A 110 9.99 4.81 0.39
C ALA A 110 9.14 4.75 -0.87
N TRP A 111 7.82 4.95 -0.71
CA TRP A 111 6.94 5.18 -1.84
C TRP A 111 7.30 6.49 -2.54
N LEU A 112 7.25 6.48 -3.85
CA LEU A 112 7.53 7.62 -4.71
C LEU A 112 6.33 7.89 -5.61
N ASP A 113 6.04 9.16 -5.82
CA ASP A 113 5.09 9.61 -6.81
C ASP A 113 5.80 9.94 -8.12
N VAL A 114 5.08 9.85 -9.22
CA VAL A 114 5.60 10.14 -10.57
C VAL A 114 4.75 11.24 -11.19
N GLU A 115 5.29 12.44 -11.22
CA GLU A 115 4.61 13.60 -11.82
C GLU A 115 4.63 13.56 -13.35
N GLU A 116 5.72 13.01 -13.93
CA GLU A 116 5.89 12.86 -15.38
C GLU A 116 6.08 11.38 -15.75
N GLU A 117 4.99 10.65 -15.94
CA GLU A 117 5.00 9.21 -16.24
C GLU A 117 5.82 8.87 -17.48
N GLU A 118 5.71 9.67 -18.55
CA GLU A 118 6.46 9.45 -19.81
C GLU A 118 7.97 9.49 -19.60
N THR A 119 8.46 10.40 -18.77
CA THR A 119 9.89 10.47 -18.43
C THR A 119 10.34 9.19 -17.70
N LEU A 120 9.51 8.64 -16.82
CA LEU A 120 9.83 7.40 -16.12
C LEU A 120 9.76 6.20 -17.08
N LYS A 121 8.75 6.13 -17.95
CA LYS A 121 8.64 5.11 -18.99
C LYS A 121 9.87 5.05 -19.89
N ASP A 122 10.35 6.21 -20.34
CA ASP A 122 11.57 6.30 -21.15
C ASP A 122 12.82 5.85 -20.37
N ALA A 123 12.98 6.32 -19.13
CA ALA A 123 14.11 5.95 -18.27
C ALA A 123 14.14 4.46 -17.93
N LEU A 124 12.96 3.84 -17.84
CA LEU A 124 12.80 2.42 -17.50
C LEU A 124 12.65 1.52 -18.73
N ASP A 125 12.55 2.04 -19.94
CA ASP A 125 12.22 1.27 -21.16
C ASP A 125 10.95 0.40 -20.99
N MET A 126 9.85 1.06 -20.52
CA MET A 126 8.55 0.43 -20.22
C MET A 126 7.42 1.16 -20.96
N LYS A 127 7.51 1.23 -22.31
CA LYS A 127 6.68 2.12 -23.14
C LYS A 127 5.23 1.65 -23.33
N GLU A 128 4.98 0.36 -23.23
CA GLU A 128 3.67 -0.23 -23.57
C GLU A 128 2.71 -0.38 -22.37
N GLU A 129 3.21 -0.20 -21.15
CA GLU A 129 2.48 -0.42 -19.91
C GLU A 129 2.34 0.88 -19.12
N VAL A 130 1.35 0.94 -18.22
CA VAL A 130 1.21 2.05 -17.26
C VAL A 130 2.06 1.75 -16.03
N ILE A 131 2.94 2.66 -15.64
CA ILE A 131 3.68 2.52 -14.38
C ILE A 131 2.74 2.88 -13.23
N THR A 132 2.43 1.89 -12.40
CA THR A 132 1.41 1.98 -11.37
C THR A 132 1.97 2.15 -9.96
N ALA A 133 3.19 1.69 -9.71
CA ALA A 133 3.82 1.81 -8.40
C ALA A 133 5.33 1.97 -8.53
N PHE A 134 5.92 2.80 -7.67
CA PHE A 134 7.33 3.09 -7.69
C PHE A 134 7.86 3.30 -6.27
N ILE A 135 8.96 2.63 -5.92
CA ILE A 135 9.59 2.75 -4.61
C ILE A 135 11.11 2.88 -4.72
N ALA A 136 11.70 3.65 -3.80
CA ALA A 136 13.12 3.61 -3.48
C ALA A 136 13.40 2.45 -2.51
N ILE A 137 14.55 1.77 -2.65
CA ILE A 137 14.95 0.67 -1.80
C ILE A 137 16.46 0.67 -1.53
N GLY A 138 16.85 0.33 -0.31
CA GLY A 138 18.25 0.24 0.09
C GLY A 138 18.41 -0.09 1.58
N GLU A 139 19.65 -0.24 2.03
CA GLU A 139 19.92 -0.33 3.46
C GLU A 139 19.70 1.03 4.14
N PRO A 140 18.95 1.10 5.26
CA PRO A 140 18.76 2.35 6.00
C PRO A 140 20.09 2.92 6.50
N TYR A 141 20.31 4.23 6.31
CA TYR A 141 21.44 4.91 6.91
C TYR A 141 21.18 5.13 8.41
N LYS A 142 22.05 4.59 9.26
CA LYS A 142 21.93 4.64 10.73
C LYS A 142 22.97 5.57 11.38
N GLY A 143 23.68 6.39 10.59
CA GLY A 143 24.73 7.28 11.09
C GLY A 143 24.21 8.48 11.87
N LEU A 144 25.16 9.21 12.51
CA LEU A 144 24.88 10.40 13.32
C LEU A 144 24.30 11.58 12.51
N PHE A 145 24.59 11.64 11.21
CA PHE A 145 24.13 12.71 10.33
C PHE A 145 22.91 12.31 9.50
N LYS A 146 21.94 11.64 10.13
CA LYS A 146 20.65 11.33 9.52
C LYS A 146 19.97 12.57 8.99
N LYS A 147 19.54 12.53 7.72
CA LYS A 147 18.72 13.57 7.10
C LYS A 147 17.23 13.42 7.43
N ASP A 148 16.76 12.16 7.55
CA ASP A 148 15.36 11.85 7.87
C ASP A 148 15.17 11.72 9.38
N LEU A 149 14.58 12.74 9.97
CA LEU A 149 14.21 12.81 11.39
C LEU A 149 12.70 12.73 11.58
N SER A 150 11.95 12.33 10.55
CA SER A 150 10.49 12.30 10.60
C SER A 150 9.97 11.38 11.71
N PRO A 151 9.08 11.85 12.58
CA PRO A 151 8.42 11.00 13.57
C PRO A 151 7.53 9.95 12.89
N LYS A 152 7.13 8.92 13.63
CA LYS A 152 6.07 8.02 13.13
C LYS A 152 4.81 8.83 12.85
N SER A 153 4.20 8.60 11.68
CA SER A 153 2.92 9.22 11.33
C SER A 153 1.83 8.78 12.31
N THR A 154 0.97 9.71 12.68
CA THR A 154 -0.25 9.40 13.45
C THR A 154 -1.20 8.56 12.61
N ARG A 155 -2.01 7.75 13.26
CA ARG A 155 -3.06 6.95 12.60
C ARG A 155 -4.42 7.31 13.16
N MET A 156 -5.42 7.22 12.30
CA MET A 156 -6.83 7.38 12.68
C MET A 156 -7.20 6.36 13.77
N GLY A 157 -8.08 6.73 14.68
CA GLY A 157 -8.65 5.80 15.64
C GLY A 157 -9.50 4.72 14.95
N ILE A 158 -9.67 3.57 15.59
CA ILE A 158 -10.52 2.50 15.02
C ILE A 158 -11.96 3.01 14.89
N THR A 159 -12.48 3.64 15.92
CA THR A 159 -13.86 4.20 15.95
C THR A 159 -14.08 5.31 14.94
N ASP A 160 -13.02 6.03 14.53
CA ASP A 160 -13.11 7.08 13.51
C ASP A 160 -13.16 6.52 12.07
N MET A 161 -12.77 5.25 11.88
CA MET A 161 -12.70 4.64 10.55
C MET A 161 -13.65 3.48 10.34
N VAL A 162 -14.28 2.95 11.38
CA VAL A 162 -15.16 1.76 11.30
C VAL A 162 -16.56 2.12 11.76
N TYR A 163 -17.54 1.83 10.94
CA TYR A 163 -18.95 2.08 11.20
C TYR A 163 -19.75 0.78 11.27
N HIS A 164 -20.79 0.78 12.10
CA HIS A 164 -21.73 -0.34 12.24
C HIS A 164 -22.96 -0.11 11.38
N LYS A 165 -23.17 -0.93 10.36
CA LYS A 165 -24.35 -0.95 9.45
C LYS A 165 -24.59 0.30 8.61
N THR A 166 -24.19 1.48 9.05
CA THR A 166 -24.43 2.71 8.31
C THR A 166 -23.32 3.72 8.55
N TRP A 167 -23.04 4.55 7.57
CA TRP A 167 -22.05 5.61 7.69
C TRP A 167 -22.38 6.55 8.84
N GLY A 168 -21.38 6.86 9.66
CA GLY A 168 -21.50 7.75 10.81
C GLY A 168 -21.97 7.09 12.09
N GLU A 169 -22.43 5.83 12.06
CA GLU A 169 -22.68 5.04 13.26
C GLU A 169 -21.37 4.32 13.66
N GLU A 170 -20.64 4.92 14.59
CA GLU A 170 -19.34 4.38 15.02
C GLU A 170 -19.47 2.96 15.57
N ALA A 171 -18.60 2.05 15.09
CA ALA A 171 -18.46 0.73 15.69
C ALA A 171 -17.59 0.86 16.94
N ASP A 172 -18.19 0.71 18.12
CA ASP A 172 -17.43 0.71 19.36
C ASP A 172 -16.58 -0.55 19.52
N ILE A 173 -15.65 -0.52 20.46
CA ILE A 173 -14.71 -1.63 20.69
C ILE A 173 -15.45 -2.89 21.16
N GLU A 174 -16.50 -2.77 21.96
CA GLU A 174 -17.30 -3.90 22.44
C GLU A 174 -17.96 -4.64 21.27
N PHE A 175 -18.57 -3.90 20.33
CA PHE A 175 -19.13 -4.47 19.09
C PHE A 175 -18.09 -5.21 18.24
N LEU A 176 -16.87 -4.68 18.12
CA LEU A 176 -15.79 -5.31 17.36
C LEU A 176 -15.21 -6.53 18.08
N ASP A 177 -15.10 -6.49 19.42
CA ASP A 177 -14.60 -7.59 20.26
C ASP A 177 -15.57 -8.79 20.25
N GLU A 178 -16.89 -8.55 20.34
CA GLU A 178 -17.90 -9.58 20.22
C GLU A 178 -17.82 -10.36 18.91
N ARG A 179 -17.28 -9.73 17.85
CA ARG A 179 -17.08 -10.34 16.52
C ARG A 179 -15.67 -10.89 16.31
N GLY A 180 -14.78 -10.66 17.27
CA GLY A 180 -13.39 -11.09 17.17
C GLY A 180 -12.59 -10.37 16.07
N ILE A 181 -12.99 -9.14 15.70
CA ILE A 181 -12.38 -8.38 14.59
C ILE A 181 -11.65 -7.11 15.03
N THR A 182 -11.56 -6.80 16.31
CA THR A 182 -10.85 -5.63 16.84
C THR A 182 -9.39 -5.61 16.40
N ASN A 183 -8.69 -6.73 16.52
CA ASN A 183 -7.29 -6.83 16.12
C ASN A 183 -7.09 -6.65 14.61
N LEU A 184 -8.07 -7.04 13.76
CA LEU A 184 -8.00 -6.75 12.34
C LEU A 184 -7.81 -5.26 12.09
N PHE A 185 -8.66 -4.45 12.70
CA PHE A 185 -8.62 -3.00 12.53
C PHE A 185 -7.45 -2.35 13.27
N TYR A 186 -7.00 -2.95 14.39
CA TYR A 186 -5.80 -2.49 15.08
C TYR A 186 -4.56 -2.56 14.17
N TYR A 187 -4.39 -3.64 13.42
CA TYR A 187 -3.28 -3.77 12.48
C TYR A 187 -3.56 -3.09 11.14
N ALA A 188 -4.79 -3.14 10.63
CA ALA A 188 -5.16 -2.49 9.37
C ALA A 188 -4.93 -0.97 9.40
N LYS A 189 -5.27 -0.29 10.51
CA LYS A 189 -5.04 1.16 10.65
C LYS A 189 -3.58 1.58 10.53
N LEU A 190 -2.62 0.64 10.65
CA LEU A 190 -1.19 0.92 10.47
C LEU A 190 -0.79 1.05 8.99
N ALA A 191 -1.68 0.73 8.06
CA ALA A 191 -1.46 0.89 6.62
C ALA A 191 -0.98 2.30 6.27
N PRO A 192 0.05 2.44 5.43
CA PRO A 192 0.44 3.75 4.93
C PRO A 192 -0.52 4.24 3.84
N SER A 193 -0.60 5.54 3.68
CA SER A 193 -1.23 6.19 2.53
C SER A 193 -0.40 7.36 2.07
N TRP A 194 -0.62 7.83 0.84
CA TRP A 194 0.00 9.03 0.34
C TRP A 194 -0.29 10.21 1.28
N GLY A 195 0.73 10.99 1.63
CA GLY A 195 0.57 12.10 2.56
C GLY A 195 -0.03 11.75 3.94
N ASN A 196 -0.22 10.46 4.26
CA ASN A 196 -0.91 9.96 5.46
C ASN A 196 -2.38 10.42 5.56
N ILE A 197 -3.06 10.61 4.42
CA ILE A 197 -4.45 11.10 4.37
C ILE A 197 -5.45 10.05 4.89
N GLN A 198 -5.13 8.74 4.75
CA GLN A 198 -5.98 7.65 5.22
C GLN A 198 -7.40 7.70 4.61
N PRO A 199 -7.53 7.59 3.26
CA PRO A 199 -8.74 7.90 2.50
C PRO A 199 -9.79 6.78 2.55
N TRP A 200 -9.80 5.99 3.58
CA TRP A 200 -10.64 4.80 3.73
C TRP A 200 -11.56 4.88 4.94
N ARG A 201 -12.73 4.23 4.83
CA ARG A 201 -13.64 3.92 5.92
C ARG A 201 -14.18 2.51 5.73
N PHE A 202 -14.67 1.92 6.80
CA PHE A 202 -15.22 0.58 6.79
C PHE A 202 -16.65 0.58 7.31
N ILE A 203 -17.50 -0.25 6.69
CA ILE A 203 -18.82 -0.59 7.21
C ILE A 203 -18.82 -2.08 7.55
N VAL A 204 -19.14 -2.41 8.79
CA VAL A 204 -19.30 -3.80 9.24
C VAL A 204 -20.77 -4.13 9.29
N ASP A 205 -21.22 -5.06 8.44
CA ASP A 205 -22.60 -5.54 8.39
C ASP A 205 -22.66 -6.97 7.86
N ASP A 206 -23.49 -7.80 8.46
CA ASP A 206 -23.88 -9.14 7.98
C ASP A 206 -22.69 -10.04 7.54
N GLY A 207 -21.65 -10.15 8.41
CA GLY A 207 -20.46 -10.97 8.15
C GLY A 207 -19.56 -10.43 7.03
N LYS A 208 -19.72 -9.16 6.66
CA LYS A 208 -18.90 -8.46 5.66
C LYS A 208 -18.28 -7.21 6.25
N ILE A 209 -17.08 -6.92 5.79
CA ILE A 209 -16.37 -5.67 6.05
C ILE A 209 -16.26 -4.94 4.71
N TYR A 210 -17.12 -3.96 4.48
CA TYR A 210 -17.11 -3.15 3.27
C TYR A 210 -16.03 -2.08 3.38
N LEU A 211 -15.24 -1.91 2.32
CA LEU A 211 -14.25 -0.85 2.19
C LEU A 211 -14.82 0.27 1.34
N ALA A 212 -15.02 1.44 1.95
CA ALA A 212 -15.35 2.69 1.28
C ALA A 212 -14.09 3.54 1.12
N MET A 213 -13.89 4.10 -0.06
CA MET A 213 -12.75 4.94 -0.42
C MET A 213 -13.22 6.30 -0.93
N GLU A 214 -12.41 7.34 -0.73
CA GLU A 214 -12.58 8.61 -1.43
C GLU A 214 -12.55 8.41 -2.95
N LYS A 215 -13.46 9.07 -3.69
CA LYS A 215 -13.67 8.91 -5.15
C LYS A 215 -12.58 9.59 -5.98
N GLU A 216 -11.32 9.34 -5.72
CA GLU A 216 -10.20 9.85 -6.50
C GLU A 216 -9.34 8.71 -7.05
N GLU A 217 -8.96 8.82 -8.34
CA GLU A 217 -8.08 7.84 -9.00
C GLU A 217 -6.76 7.66 -8.23
N SER A 218 -6.21 8.77 -7.71
CA SER A 218 -4.97 8.79 -6.93
C SER A 218 -5.04 7.96 -5.63
N LYS A 219 -6.24 7.63 -5.13
CA LYS A 219 -6.44 6.86 -3.88
C LYS A 219 -6.52 5.35 -4.10
N LYS A 220 -6.58 4.88 -5.35
CA LYS A 220 -6.72 3.45 -5.66
C LYS A 220 -5.50 2.63 -5.25
N ILE A 221 -4.31 3.18 -5.33
CA ILE A 221 -3.10 2.54 -4.79
C ILE A 221 -3.22 2.36 -3.27
N ASP A 222 -3.66 3.39 -2.56
CA ASP A 222 -3.88 3.36 -1.11
C ASP A 222 -4.95 2.33 -0.72
N ALA A 223 -5.98 2.14 -1.57
CA ALA A 223 -6.99 1.09 -1.39
C ALA A 223 -6.34 -0.30 -1.41
N GLY A 224 -5.49 -0.58 -2.41
CA GLY A 224 -4.74 -1.84 -2.50
C GLY A 224 -3.83 -2.09 -1.29
N ILE A 225 -3.17 -1.05 -0.81
CA ILE A 225 -2.35 -1.11 0.42
C ILE A 225 -3.23 -1.49 1.62
N MET A 226 -4.37 -0.82 1.80
CA MET A 226 -5.30 -1.13 2.90
C MET A 226 -5.86 -2.55 2.79
N MET A 227 -6.20 -2.99 1.58
CA MET A 227 -6.68 -4.35 1.33
C MET A 227 -5.64 -5.40 1.76
N LEU A 228 -4.34 -5.15 1.51
CA LEU A 228 -3.27 -6.03 1.98
C LEU A 228 -3.20 -6.10 3.51
N TYR A 229 -3.26 -4.94 4.17
CA TYR A 229 -3.14 -4.89 5.63
C TYR A 229 -4.28 -5.62 6.32
N LEU A 230 -5.52 -5.42 5.87
CA LEU A 230 -6.68 -6.12 6.43
C LEU A 230 -6.62 -7.63 6.15
N ASP A 231 -6.25 -8.04 4.95
CA ASP A 231 -6.07 -9.45 4.57
C ASP A 231 -5.00 -10.14 5.44
N LYS A 232 -3.84 -9.50 5.63
CA LYS A 232 -2.77 -10.05 6.47
C LYS A 232 -3.10 -10.03 7.95
N ALA A 233 -3.80 -9.00 8.43
CA ALA A 233 -4.31 -8.95 9.80
C ALA A 233 -5.31 -10.07 10.06
N SER A 234 -6.24 -10.29 9.13
CA SER A 234 -7.22 -11.38 9.16
C SER A 234 -6.53 -12.74 9.28
N HIS A 235 -5.55 -13.02 8.42
CA HIS A 235 -4.80 -14.27 8.49
C HIS A 235 -4.02 -14.43 9.81
N ALA A 236 -3.48 -13.35 10.36
CA ALA A 236 -2.77 -13.39 11.65
C ALA A 236 -3.69 -13.74 12.82
N GLU A 237 -4.96 -13.34 12.76
CA GLU A 237 -6.01 -13.67 13.74
C GLU A 237 -6.73 -14.99 13.44
N GLY A 238 -6.30 -15.75 12.42
CA GLY A 238 -6.89 -17.02 12.05
C GLY A 238 -8.23 -16.91 11.29
N ILE A 239 -8.59 -15.73 10.85
CA ILE A 239 -9.79 -15.48 10.05
C ILE A 239 -9.44 -15.68 8.57
N ILE A 240 -10.16 -16.59 7.91
CA ILE A 240 -9.96 -16.89 6.48
C ILE A 240 -11.05 -16.17 5.69
N GLY A 241 -10.65 -15.13 4.99
CA GLY A 241 -11.54 -14.36 4.13
C GLY A 241 -10.92 -14.07 2.77
N LYS A 242 -11.62 -13.30 1.97
CA LYS A 242 -11.14 -12.80 0.67
C LYS A 242 -11.82 -11.49 0.30
N TRP A 243 -11.11 -10.68 -0.45
CA TRP A 243 -11.68 -9.50 -1.08
C TRP A 243 -12.55 -9.86 -2.27
N ILE A 244 -13.69 -9.19 -2.37
CA ILE A 244 -14.60 -9.25 -3.51
C ILE A 244 -14.88 -7.79 -3.91
N PHE A 245 -14.47 -7.43 -5.13
CA PHE A 245 -14.76 -6.11 -5.68
C PHE A 245 -16.25 -6.02 -6.00
N GLU A 246 -16.91 -5.03 -5.45
CA GLU A 246 -18.32 -4.75 -5.67
C GLU A 246 -18.56 -3.24 -5.56
N LYS A 247 -18.91 -2.62 -6.68
CA LYS A 247 -19.30 -1.21 -6.75
C LYS A 247 -20.76 -1.12 -7.15
N SER A 248 -21.57 -0.41 -6.36
CA SER A 248 -22.98 -0.25 -6.62
C SER A 248 -23.54 0.98 -5.93
N GLU A 249 -24.26 1.82 -6.67
CA GLU A 249 -24.99 2.95 -6.10
C GLU A 249 -26.00 2.50 -5.03
N LYS A 250 -26.65 1.34 -5.25
CA LYS A 250 -27.56 0.75 -4.26
C LYS A 250 -26.87 0.40 -2.94
N LEU A 251 -25.60 0.00 -2.97
CA LEU A 251 -24.84 -0.23 -1.75
C LEU A 251 -24.50 1.10 -1.05
N ASN A 252 -24.10 2.11 -1.80
CA ASN A 252 -23.85 3.44 -1.26
C ASN A 252 -25.10 4.02 -0.61
N GLU A 253 -26.27 3.92 -1.28
CA GLU A 253 -27.55 4.32 -0.71
C GLU A 253 -27.91 3.51 0.54
N LYS A 254 -27.78 2.17 0.51
CA LYS A 254 -28.08 1.27 1.64
C LYS A 254 -27.34 1.68 2.91
N TYR A 255 -26.07 2.05 2.76
CA TYR A 255 -25.19 2.36 3.88
C TYR A 255 -25.01 3.87 4.12
N ASN A 256 -25.79 4.73 3.45
CA ASN A 256 -25.71 6.19 3.55
C ASN A 256 -24.29 6.75 3.31
N ILE A 257 -23.59 6.20 2.31
CA ILE A 257 -22.23 6.63 1.96
C ILE A 257 -22.29 8.05 1.38
N PRO A 258 -21.49 9.02 1.91
CA PRO A 258 -21.41 10.37 1.34
C PRO A 258 -20.94 10.39 -0.10
N ASP A 259 -21.32 11.43 -0.85
CA ASP A 259 -21.02 11.55 -2.27
C ASP A 259 -19.52 11.53 -2.61
N GLU A 260 -18.67 11.97 -1.69
CA GLU A 260 -17.21 11.95 -1.83
C GLU A 260 -16.58 10.56 -1.64
N TYR A 261 -17.35 9.57 -1.14
CA TYR A 261 -16.91 8.20 -0.95
C TYR A 261 -17.69 7.24 -1.85
N GLU A 262 -17.11 6.06 -2.07
CA GLU A 262 -17.79 4.91 -2.68
C GLU A 262 -17.33 3.61 -2.03
N ILE A 263 -18.24 2.64 -1.88
CA ILE A 263 -17.86 1.26 -1.59
C ILE A 263 -17.22 0.67 -2.84
N ILE A 264 -16.00 0.13 -2.70
CA ILE A 264 -15.25 -0.47 -3.79
C ILE A 264 -15.16 -1.99 -3.71
N ALA A 265 -15.19 -2.53 -2.50
CA ALA A 265 -15.04 -3.95 -2.23
C ALA A 265 -15.59 -4.31 -0.86
N TYR A 266 -15.78 -5.61 -0.60
CA TYR A 266 -15.94 -6.11 0.75
C TYR A 266 -15.02 -7.30 1.02
N TYR A 267 -14.65 -7.47 2.28
CA TYR A 267 -13.97 -8.64 2.79
C TYR A 267 -15.01 -9.57 3.41
N SER A 268 -15.08 -10.78 2.92
CA SER A 268 -15.98 -11.81 3.46
C SER A 268 -15.26 -12.50 4.62
N VAL A 269 -15.77 -12.42 5.81
CA VAL A 269 -15.26 -13.07 7.03
C VAL A 269 -16.10 -14.28 7.40
#